data_6fddaea86d30d6f75f87254caaffc708
#
_entry.id   6fddaea86d30d6f75f87254caaffc708
#
_cell.length_a   1.000
_cell.length_b   1.000
_cell.length_c   1.000
_cell.angle_alpha   90.00
_cell.angle_beta   90.00
_cell.angle_gamma   90.00
#
_symmetry.space_group_name_H-M   'P 1'
#
loop_
_entity.id
_entity.type
_entity.pdbx_description
1 polymer ?
#
loop_
_entity_poly.entity_id
_entity_poly.type
_entity_poly.pdbx_seq_one_letter_code
_entity_poly.pdbx_strand_id
1 'polypeptide(L)'
;MTRQGLTEYIAAIRGADPAVMDAARRRQAELAKPPGSLGALEDVSIRLAGLTGRVKNRIDRCRVLVFAADNGVTAEGVSATPVSVTLSQSINMTRHITGMSALAAAFGDSVVVTDVGIDADVRCPEIVDRKIRRSTGDIAREPAMTREQALTAISVGMEQVQRAAQDGMQAVGIGEMGIGNTTTSAAVLAALTGLAPEELTGRGAGLTDDAFRKKKDVIRRALTLHRPDPADPVGVLSAVGGLDLAAMTGAFLGLAAAHVPAVADGLISVVAALCAVRLCPAARDAIFLSHASKEPGYRRAAEELGLAPFLQLGMRLGEGSGCPLAFQVLKAACAVMNGMATFAEAAINDDYLESIRTPDAFRVDTP
;
A
#
# COMPACT_ATOMS: atom_id res chain seq x y z
N MET A 1 3.00 -20.99 4.09
CA MET A 1 2.58 -20.71 5.50
C MET A 1 1.27 -21.44 5.79
N THR A 2 1.07 -21.94 7.01
CA THR A 2 -0.23 -22.51 7.42
C THR A 2 -1.15 -21.41 7.98
N ARG A 3 -2.45 -21.69 8.10
CA ARG A 3 -3.41 -20.77 8.76
C ARG A 3 -2.98 -20.46 10.20
N GLN A 4 -2.56 -21.48 10.96
CA GLN A 4 -2.08 -21.32 12.33
C GLN A 4 -0.82 -20.44 12.38
N GLY A 5 0.16 -20.67 11.51
CA GLY A 5 1.37 -19.86 11.44
C GLY A 5 1.09 -18.38 11.10
N LEU A 6 0.09 -18.09 10.23
CA LEU A 6 -0.35 -16.73 9.98
C LEU A 6 -0.97 -16.10 11.25
N THR A 7 -1.82 -16.84 11.96
CA THR A 7 -2.46 -16.37 13.20
C THR A 7 -1.41 -16.02 14.26
N GLU A 8 -0.42 -16.90 14.45
CA GLU A 8 0.68 -16.68 15.40
C GLU A 8 1.54 -15.47 15.00
N TYR A 9 1.83 -15.31 13.70
CA TYR A 9 2.58 -14.16 13.19
C TYR A 9 1.84 -12.85 13.44
N ILE A 10 0.55 -12.78 13.12
CA ILE A 10 -0.31 -11.60 13.31
C ILE A 10 -0.39 -11.23 14.80
N ALA A 11 -0.52 -12.21 15.69
CA ALA A 11 -0.62 -11.98 17.13
C ALA A 11 0.65 -11.34 17.73
N ALA A 12 1.78 -11.44 17.05
CA ALA A 12 3.04 -10.82 17.46
C ALA A 12 3.18 -9.35 17.01
N ILE A 13 2.38 -8.90 16.04
CA ILE A 13 2.44 -7.52 15.53
C ILE A 13 1.95 -6.56 16.62
N ARG A 14 2.73 -5.52 16.87
CA ARG A 14 2.37 -4.43 17.80
C ARG A 14 2.08 -3.16 17.02
N GLY A 15 1.10 -2.38 17.49
CA GLY A 15 0.83 -1.04 16.97
C GLY A 15 1.90 -0.03 17.40
N ALA A 16 1.69 1.22 16.98
CA ALA A 16 2.54 2.34 17.35
C ALA A 16 2.56 2.56 18.87
N ASP A 17 3.71 2.97 19.40
CA ASP A 17 3.88 3.28 20.83
C ASP A 17 3.30 4.67 21.16
N PRO A 18 2.20 4.78 21.94
CA PRO A 18 1.58 6.04 22.28
C PRO A 18 2.52 6.97 23.09
N ALA A 19 3.37 6.42 23.97
CA ALA A 19 4.27 7.24 24.77
C ALA A 19 5.33 7.93 23.91
N VAL A 20 5.84 7.24 22.90
CA VAL A 20 6.78 7.84 21.93
C VAL A 20 6.09 8.84 21.03
N MET A 21 4.82 8.58 20.62
CA MET A 21 4.02 9.58 19.90
C MET A 21 3.81 10.86 20.71
N ASP A 22 3.54 10.74 22.01
CA ASP A 22 3.39 11.90 22.89
C ASP A 22 4.71 12.66 23.06
N ALA A 23 5.84 11.97 23.14
CA ALA A 23 7.16 12.60 23.15
C ALA A 23 7.42 13.35 21.82
N ALA A 24 7.01 12.78 20.68
CA ALA A 24 7.11 13.44 19.38
C ALA A 24 6.19 14.66 19.27
N ARG A 25 4.97 14.62 19.82
CA ARG A 25 4.06 15.78 19.89
C ARG A 25 4.68 16.92 20.72
N ARG A 26 5.26 16.60 21.89
CA ARG A 26 5.97 17.60 22.70
C ARG A 26 7.12 18.24 21.91
N ARG A 27 7.93 17.42 21.23
CA ARG A 27 9.03 17.95 20.38
C ARG A 27 8.48 18.85 19.26
N GLN A 28 7.38 18.48 18.59
CA GLN A 28 6.74 19.32 17.57
C GLN A 28 6.25 20.67 18.12
N ALA A 29 5.74 20.68 19.35
CA ALA A 29 5.27 21.92 20.01
C ALA A 29 6.43 22.85 20.42
N GLU A 30 7.63 22.31 20.65
CA GLU A 30 8.84 23.09 20.98
C GLU A 30 9.52 23.72 19.76
N LEU A 31 9.25 23.22 18.53
CA LEU A 31 9.86 23.73 17.32
C LEU A 31 9.43 25.17 17.01
N ALA A 32 10.36 26.01 16.57
CA ALA A 32 10.17 27.43 16.33
C ALA A 32 9.26 27.71 15.13
N LYS A 33 7.99 27.35 15.27
CA LYS A 33 6.91 27.50 14.27
C LYS A 33 5.55 27.63 14.94
N PRO A 34 4.54 28.23 14.28
CA PRO A 34 3.17 28.16 14.75
C PRO A 34 2.68 26.70 14.85
N PRO A 35 1.89 26.35 15.88
CA PRO A 35 1.35 24.99 16.01
C PRO A 35 0.56 24.56 14.75
N GLY A 36 0.79 23.34 14.27
CA GLY A 36 0.08 22.79 13.11
C GLY A 36 0.46 23.39 11.74
N SER A 37 1.39 24.37 11.69
CA SER A 37 1.69 25.11 10.45
C SER A 37 2.33 24.27 9.33
N LEU A 38 2.87 23.10 9.65
CA LEU A 38 3.41 22.15 8.67
C LEU A 38 2.43 21.02 8.32
N GLY A 39 1.21 21.08 8.87
CA GLY A 39 0.12 20.17 8.52
C GLY A 39 0.52 18.70 8.58
N ALA A 40 0.27 17.95 7.52
CA ALA A 40 0.52 16.51 7.46
C ALA A 40 1.97 16.08 7.76
N LEU A 41 2.98 16.94 7.58
CA LEU A 41 4.37 16.60 7.93
C LEU A 41 4.55 16.41 9.44
N GLU A 42 3.79 17.14 10.27
CA GLU A 42 3.80 16.96 11.72
C GLU A 42 3.22 15.60 12.10
N ASP A 43 2.04 15.26 11.57
CA ASP A 43 1.39 13.97 11.82
C ASP A 43 2.24 12.80 11.34
N VAL A 44 2.85 12.91 10.18
CA VAL A 44 3.77 11.90 9.64
C VAL A 44 4.93 11.66 10.58
N SER A 45 5.57 12.72 11.10
CA SER A 45 6.69 12.60 12.02
C SER A 45 6.31 11.93 13.35
N ILE A 46 5.11 12.25 13.86
CA ILE A 46 4.55 11.64 15.09
C ILE A 46 4.23 10.15 14.87
N ARG A 47 3.60 9.80 13.74
CA ARG A 47 3.30 8.42 13.38
C ARG A 47 4.58 7.60 13.17
N LEU A 48 5.58 8.15 12.50
CA LEU A 48 6.90 7.52 12.36
C LEU A 48 7.54 7.28 13.72
N ALA A 49 7.44 8.23 14.65
CA ALA A 49 7.98 8.08 15.98
C ALA A 49 7.34 6.91 16.74
N GLY A 50 6.01 6.83 16.74
CA GLY A 50 5.27 5.73 17.36
C GLY A 50 5.58 4.37 16.74
N LEU A 51 5.69 4.30 15.42
CA LEU A 51 5.99 3.07 14.69
C LEU A 51 7.40 2.55 15.01
N THR A 52 8.40 3.42 14.99
CA THR A 52 9.81 3.03 15.13
C THR A 52 10.33 3.02 16.57
N GLY A 53 9.54 3.54 17.52
CA GLY A 53 9.96 3.74 18.91
C GLY A 53 11.00 4.87 19.09
N ARG A 54 11.14 5.80 18.12
CA ARG A 54 12.14 6.87 18.12
C ARG A 54 11.53 8.21 17.75
N VAL A 55 11.69 9.23 18.57
CA VAL A 55 11.23 10.59 18.29
C VAL A 55 11.87 11.17 17.03
N LYS A 56 13.19 11.00 16.88
CA LYS A 56 13.97 11.43 15.71
C LYS A 56 14.25 10.26 14.79
N ASN A 57 13.73 10.31 13.59
CA ASN A 57 13.87 9.27 12.57
C ASN A 57 14.73 9.77 11.40
N ARG A 58 15.29 8.82 10.66
CA ARG A 58 16.03 9.07 9.43
C ARG A 58 15.58 8.07 8.37
N ILE A 59 15.31 8.55 7.17
CA ILE A 59 14.90 7.72 6.02
C ILE A 59 15.82 8.12 4.86
N ASP A 60 16.84 7.30 4.61
CA ASP A 60 17.79 7.48 3.51
C ASP A 60 17.64 6.39 2.45
N ARG A 61 17.34 5.15 2.88
CA ARG A 61 17.28 3.96 2.04
C ARG A 61 15.85 3.50 1.88
N CYS A 62 15.32 3.63 0.67
CA CYS A 62 13.96 3.23 0.34
C CYS A 62 13.97 2.18 -0.78
N ARG A 63 12.93 1.36 -0.79
CA ARG A 63 12.72 0.32 -1.80
C ARG A 63 11.26 0.22 -2.21
N VAL A 64 10.99 0.03 -3.49
CA VAL A 64 9.67 -0.39 -3.97
C VAL A 64 9.72 -1.91 -4.22
N LEU A 65 8.85 -2.66 -3.54
CA LEU A 65 8.60 -4.08 -3.78
C LEU A 65 7.40 -4.19 -4.73
N VAL A 66 7.63 -4.80 -5.89
CA VAL A 66 6.59 -5.03 -6.90
C VAL A 66 6.29 -6.52 -6.97
N PHE A 67 5.02 -6.88 -6.82
CA PHE A 67 4.55 -8.26 -6.97
C PHE A 67 3.84 -8.41 -8.30
N ALA A 68 4.36 -9.29 -9.15
CA ALA A 68 3.86 -9.47 -10.51
C ALA A 68 3.09 -10.78 -10.66
N ALA A 69 1.85 -10.70 -11.18
CA ALA A 69 1.01 -11.84 -11.45
C ALA A 69 -0.06 -11.53 -12.49
N ASP A 70 -0.40 -12.48 -13.34
CA ASP A 70 -1.54 -12.41 -14.24
C ASP A 70 -2.84 -12.83 -13.56
N ASN A 71 -3.95 -12.31 -14.04
CA ASN A 71 -5.27 -12.55 -13.50
C ASN A 71 -6.18 -13.20 -14.58
N GLY A 72 -6.67 -14.40 -14.30
CA GLY A 72 -7.49 -15.20 -15.24
C GLY A 72 -8.79 -14.52 -15.68
N VAL A 73 -9.27 -13.56 -14.91
CA VAL A 73 -10.46 -12.77 -15.24
C VAL A 73 -10.30 -11.97 -16.55
N THR A 74 -9.08 -11.81 -17.06
CA THR A 74 -8.82 -11.18 -18.37
C THR A 74 -9.50 -11.93 -19.53
N ALA A 75 -9.74 -13.25 -19.39
CA ALA A 75 -10.48 -14.06 -20.35
C ALA A 75 -11.91 -13.52 -20.58
N GLU A 76 -12.48 -12.80 -19.63
CA GLU A 76 -13.77 -12.15 -19.72
C GLU A 76 -13.74 -10.81 -20.51
N GLY A 77 -12.58 -10.39 -21.05
CA GLY A 77 -12.46 -9.15 -21.83
C GLY A 77 -12.63 -7.89 -21.00
N VAL A 78 -12.17 -7.90 -19.76
CA VAL A 78 -12.25 -6.79 -18.78
C VAL A 78 -11.01 -5.89 -18.80
N SER A 79 -10.08 -6.12 -19.71
CA SER A 79 -8.89 -5.31 -19.94
C SER A 79 -8.72 -5.02 -21.43
N ALA A 80 -8.32 -3.79 -21.77
CA ALA A 80 -7.91 -3.42 -23.12
C ALA A 80 -6.44 -3.78 -23.41
N THR A 81 -5.66 -3.98 -22.35
CA THR A 81 -4.22 -4.28 -22.42
C THR A 81 -4.02 -5.79 -22.52
N PRO A 82 -3.17 -6.28 -23.46
CA PRO A 82 -2.85 -7.70 -23.57
C PRO A 82 -2.14 -8.22 -22.31
N VAL A 83 -2.40 -9.48 -21.93
CA VAL A 83 -1.79 -10.15 -20.77
C VAL A 83 -0.26 -10.16 -20.85
N SER A 84 0.33 -10.29 -22.06
CA SER A 84 1.78 -10.27 -22.27
C SER A 84 2.50 -9.02 -21.75
N VAL A 85 1.76 -7.93 -21.53
CA VAL A 85 2.31 -6.69 -20.96
C VAL A 85 2.77 -6.88 -19.51
N THR A 86 2.17 -7.80 -18.76
CA THR A 86 2.61 -8.13 -17.39
C THR A 86 4.10 -8.51 -17.37
N LEU A 87 4.51 -9.46 -18.20
CA LEU A 87 5.92 -9.86 -18.31
C LEU A 87 6.79 -8.72 -18.82
N SER A 88 6.37 -8.06 -19.90
CA SER A 88 7.17 -7.00 -20.53
C SER A 88 7.43 -5.85 -19.57
N GLN A 89 6.41 -5.37 -18.85
CA GLN A 89 6.56 -4.29 -17.86
C GLN A 89 7.36 -4.74 -16.65
N SER A 90 7.19 -5.98 -16.18
CA SER A 90 8.00 -6.52 -15.09
C SER A 90 9.50 -6.49 -15.42
N ILE A 91 9.88 -6.88 -16.66
CA ILE A 91 11.25 -6.78 -17.15
C ILE A 91 11.69 -5.30 -17.29
N ASN A 92 10.82 -4.43 -17.81
CA ASN A 92 11.13 -3.01 -17.98
C ASN A 92 11.36 -2.31 -16.64
N MET A 93 10.67 -2.72 -15.57
CA MET A 93 10.88 -2.20 -14.21
C MET A 93 12.30 -2.46 -13.73
N THR A 94 12.87 -3.64 -13.98
CA THR A 94 14.27 -3.95 -13.59
C THR A 94 15.30 -3.13 -14.36
N ARG A 95 14.90 -2.57 -15.52
CA ARG A 95 15.74 -1.71 -16.37
C ARG A 95 15.55 -0.21 -16.11
N HIS A 96 14.72 0.16 -15.14
CA HIS A 96 14.40 1.55 -14.78
C HIS A 96 13.78 2.37 -15.92
N ILE A 97 12.97 1.75 -16.79
CA ILE A 97 12.34 2.39 -17.97
C ILE A 97 10.81 2.41 -17.91
N THR A 98 10.21 2.08 -16.76
CA THR A 98 8.77 2.30 -16.50
C THR A 98 8.56 3.57 -15.69
N GLY A 99 7.29 4.02 -15.57
CA GLY A 99 6.98 5.23 -14.83
C GLY A 99 7.47 5.17 -13.38
N MET A 100 7.15 4.10 -12.67
CA MET A 100 7.58 3.91 -11.29
C MET A 100 9.10 3.80 -11.17
N SER A 101 9.72 2.93 -11.96
CA SER A 101 11.15 2.64 -11.82
C SER A 101 12.05 3.81 -12.25
N ALA A 102 11.59 4.64 -13.19
CA ALA A 102 12.25 5.90 -13.55
C ALA A 102 12.22 6.90 -12.39
N LEU A 103 11.07 7.03 -11.70
CA LEU A 103 10.96 7.87 -10.49
C LEU A 103 11.85 7.35 -9.37
N ALA A 104 11.85 6.03 -9.13
CA ALA A 104 12.72 5.40 -8.13
C ALA A 104 14.20 5.69 -8.42
N ALA A 105 14.63 5.50 -9.66
CA ALA A 105 16.01 5.79 -10.07
C ALA A 105 16.39 7.27 -9.88
N ALA A 106 15.47 8.19 -10.20
CA ALA A 106 15.71 9.64 -10.03
C ALA A 106 15.94 10.04 -8.57
N PHE A 107 15.35 9.31 -7.62
CA PHE A 107 15.51 9.58 -6.18
C PHE A 107 16.51 8.64 -5.48
N GLY A 108 17.15 7.74 -6.21
CA GLY A 108 18.11 6.77 -5.66
C GLY A 108 17.44 5.63 -4.86
N ASP A 109 16.15 5.40 -5.08
CA ASP A 109 15.40 4.33 -4.44
C ASP A 109 15.57 3.02 -5.23
N SER A 110 15.67 1.88 -4.55
CA SER A 110 15.80 0.57 -5.19
C SER A 110 14.44 -0.03 -5.55
N VAL A 111 14.41 -0.90 -6.57
CA VAL A 111 13.22 -1.62 -7.01
C VAL A 111 13.53 -3.11 -7.00
N VAL A 112 12.60 -3.92 -6.49
CA VAL A 112 12.64 -5.38 -6.56
C VAL A 112 11.32 -5.87 -7.12
N VAL A 113 11.39 -6.60 -8.23
CA VAL A 113 10.23 -7.24 -8.86
C VAL A 113 10.22 -8.72 -8.48
N THR A 114 9.10 -9.21 -7.98
CA THR A 114 8.90 -10.61 -7.58
C THR A 114 7.78 -11.21 -8.43
N ASP A 115 8.10 -12.23 -9.19
CA ASP A 115 7.11 -13.03 -9.90
C ASP A 115 6.44 -14.00 -8.93
N VAL A 116 5.14 -13.78 -8.71
CA VAL A 116 4.28 -14.66 -7.90
C VAL A 116 3.23 -15.39 -8.74
N GLY A 117 3.09 -15.01 -10.04
CA GLY A 117 2.07 -15.63 -10.88
C GLY A 117 2.02 -15.16 -12.33
N ILE A 118 3.11 -14.71 -12.93
CA ILE A 118 3.15 -14.34 -14.35
C ILE A 118 2.87 -15.59 -15.21
N ASP A 119 1.97 -15.48 -16.19
CA ASP A 119 1.59 -16.58 -17.09
C ASP A 119 2.57 -16.73 -18.27
N ALA A 120 3.84 -16.81 -17.96
CA ALA A 120 4.92 -17.02 -18.91
C ALA A 120 6.15 -17.60 -18.23
N ASP A 121 7.11 -18.11 -19.02
CA ASP A 121 8.45 -18.41 -18.54
C ASP A 121 9.25 -17.11 -18.44
N VAL A 122 9.57 -16.72 -17.21
CA VAL A 122 10.36 -15.53 -16.94
C VAL A 122 11.84 -15.83 -17.08
N ARG A 123 12.48 -15.26 -18.11
CA ARG A 123 13.92 -15.42 -18.38
C ARG A 123 14.66 -14.10 -18.10
N CYS A 124 14.46 -13.55 -16.89
CA CYS A 124 15.08 -12.32 -16.42
C CYS A 124 15.61 -12.58 -15.00
N PRO A 125 16.93 -12.72 -14.83
CA PRO A 125 17.51 -13.08 -13.53
C PRO A 125 17.33 -11.99 -12.46
N GLU A 126 17.04 -10.76 -12.85
CA GLU A 126 16.77 -9.64 -11.97
C GLU A 126 15.38 -9.73 -11.33
N ILE A 127 14.47 -10.53 -11.88
CA ILE A 127 13.15 -10.81 -11.29
C ILE A 127 13.29 -11.97 -10.30
N VAL A 128 12.86 -11.74 -9.07
CA VAL A 128 12.86 -12.77 -8.02
C VAL A 128 11.79 -13.80 -8.34
N ASP A 129 12.17 -15.04 -8.60
CA ASP A 129 11.23 -16.13 -8.84
C ASP A 129 10.64 -16.65 -7.52
N ARG A 130 9.36 -16.42 -7.36
CA ARG A 130 8.50 -16.94 -6.29
C ARG A 130 7.14 -17.38 -6.85
N LYS A 131 7.14 -17.80 -8.12
CA LYS A 131 5.93 -18.22 -8.83
C LYS A 131 5.20 -19.35 -8.09
N ILE A 132 3.96 -19.09 -7.73
CA ILE A 132 3.08 -20.04 -7.04
C ILE A 132 2.32 -20.88 -8.07
N ARG A 133 1.83 -20.22 -9.09
CA ARG A 133 1.22 -20.81 -10.29
C ARG A 133 1.24 -19.80 -11.42
N ARG A 134 0.96 -20.23 -12.65
CA ARG A 134 0.70 -19.32 -13.76
C ARG A 134 -0.71 -18.79 -13.67
N SER A 135 -0.86 -17.47 -13.61
CA SER A 135 -2.14 -16.76 -13.51
C SER A 135 -3.04 -17.25 -12.36
N THR A 136 -4.09 -16.52 -12.05
CA THR A 136 -5.21 -16.99 -11.24
C THR A 136 -6.24 -17.73 -12.10
N GLY A 137 -7.24 -18.38 -11.47
CA GLY A 137 -8.47 -18.79 -12.13
C GLY A 137 -9.30 -17.56 -12.57
N ASP A 138 -10.24 -17.79 -13.47
CA ASP A 138 -11.24 -16.77 -13.84
C ASP A 138 -12.31 -16.68 -12.74
N ILE A 139 -12.28 -15.60 -11.97
CA ILE A 139 -13.19 -15.40 -10.82
C ILE A 139 -14.68 -15.42 -11.18
N ALA A 140 -15.02 -15.22 -12.44
CA ALA A 140 -16.41 -15.33 -12.91
C ALA A 140 -16.86 -16.77 -13.10
N ARG A 141 -15.97 -17.76 -12.99
CA ARG A 141 -16.23 -19.20 -13.25
C ARG A 141 -15.74 -20.11 -12.14
N GLU A 142 -14.60 -19.78 -11.53
CA GLU A 142 -13.95 -20.56 -10.51
C GLU A 142 -13.22 -19.65 -9.50
N PRO A 143 -12.80 -20.12 -8.32
CA PRO A 143 -12.00 -19.32 -7.40
C PRO A 143 -10.68 -18.86 -8.04
N ALA A 144 -10.21 -17.67 -7.68
CA ALA A 144 -8.94 -17.13 -8.14
C ALA A 144 -7.77 -18.09 -7.86
N MET A 145 -7.76 -18.68 -6.66
CA MET A 145 -6.74 -19.60 -6.20
C MET A 145 -7.22 -20.44 -5.03
N THR A 146 -6.47 -21.48 -4.64
CA THR A 146 -6.75 -22.21 -3.40
C THR A 146 -6.34 -21.37 -2.19
N ARG A 147 -6.88 -21.69 -1.02
CA ARG A 147 -6.52 -21.02 0.23
C ARG A 147 -5.03 -21.21 0.56
N GLU A 148 -4.45 -22.38 0.27
CA GLU A 148 -3.03 -22.64 0.45
C GLU A 148 -2.17 -21.75 -0.46
N GLN A 149 -2.60 -21.53 -1.71
CA GLN A 149 -1.92 -20.63 -2.64
C GLN A 149 -1.96 -19.19 -2.15
N ALA A 150 -3.12 -18.72 -1.63
CA ALA A 150 -3.24 -17.40 -1.02
C ALA A 150 -2.31 -17.23 0.21
N LEU A 151 -2.27 -18.22 1.10
CA LEU A 151 -1.35 -18.23 2.26
C LEU A 151 0.11 -18.27 1.84
N THR A 152 0.43 -18.97 0.74
CA THR A 152 1.79 -19.00 0.19
C THR A 152 2.17 -17.63 -0.38
N ALA A 153 1.27 -16.96 -1.10
CA ALA A 153 1.50 -15.61 -1.62
C ALA A 153 1.72 -14.60 -0.48
N ILE A 154 0.89 -14.65 0.58
CA ILE A 154 1.09 -13.84 1.80
C ILE A 154 2.49 -14.09 2.39
N SER A 155 2.91 -15.36 2.47
CA SER A 155 4.24 -15.70 2.98
C SER A 155 5.37 -15.14 2.12
N VAL A 156 5.22 -15.15 0.79
CA VAL A 156 6.19 -14.54 -0.14
C VAL A 156 6.32 -13.03 0.11
N GLY A 157 5.19 -12.33 0.32
CA GLY A 157 5.21 -10.91 0.66
C GLY A 157 6.00 -10.62 1.93
N MET A 158 5.77 -11.39 3.00
CA MET A 158 6.51 -11.29 4.27
C MET A 158 8.01 -11.59 4.07
N GLU A 159 8.36 -12.58 3.25
CA GLU A 159 9.76 -12.93 2.94
C GLU A 159 10.49 -11.77 2.25
N GLN A 160 9.86 -11.12 1.26
CA GLN A 160 10.48 -9.98 0.56
C GLN A 160 10.69 -8.79 1.50
N VAL A 161 9.79 -8.57 2.45
CA VAL A 161 9.97 -7.56 3.50
C VAL A 161 11.12 -7.92 4.44
N GLN A 162 11.22 -9.18 4.86
CA GLN A 162 12.34 -9.61 5.71
C GLN A 162 13.69 -9.35 5.03
N ARG A 163 13.81 -9.60 3.72
CA ARG A 163 15.00 -9.28 2.93
C ARG A 163 15.25 -7.77 2.88
N ALA A 164 14.20 -6.96 2.63
CA ALA A 164 14.33 -5.51 2.62
C ALA A 164 14.80 -4.97 3.98
N ALA A 165 14.30 -5.50 5.09
CA ALA A 165 14.73 -5.12 6.44
C ALA A 165 16.19 -5.54 6.71
N GLN A 166 16.60 -6.74 6.30
CA GLN A 166 17.99 -7.19 6.39
C GLN A 166 18.95 -6.33 5.56
N ASP A 167 18.49 -5.85 4.40
CA ASP A 167 19.24 -4.89 3.56
C ASP A 167 19.25 -3.47 4.17
N GLY A 168 18.59 -3.25 5.31
CA GLY A 168 18.56 -1.96 6.01
C GLY A 168 17.67 -0.93 5.35
N MET A 169 16.61 -1.33 4.66
CA MET A 169 15.61 -0.39 4.14
C MET A 169 14.82 0.24 5.28
N GLN A 170 14.63 1.57 5.21
CA GLN A 170 14.01 2.38 6.25
C GLN A 170 12.59 2.83 5.88
N ALA A 171 12.21 2.70 4.62
CA ALA A 171 10.84 2.78 4.14
C ALA A 171 10.67 1.86 2.92
N VAL A 172 9.51 1.24 2.80
CA VAL A 172 9.20 0.32 1.69
C VAL A 172 7.87 0.69 1.07
N GLY A 173 7.88 0.86 -0.25
CA GLY A 173 6.69 1.06 -1.06
C GLY A 173 6.18 -0.27 -1.62
N ILE A 174 4.88 -0.42 -1.73
CA ILE A 174 4.23 -1.63 -2.23
C ILE A 174 3.56 -1.35 -3.56
N GLY A 175 4.13 -1.94 -4.61
CA GLY A 175 3.66 -1.88 -5.98
C GLY A 175 3.24 -3.23 -6.52
N GLU A 176 2.71 -3.23 -7.72
CA GLU A 176 2.20 -4.42 -8.40
C GLU A 176 2.41 -4.33 -9.92
N MET A 177 2.34 -5.48 -10.58
CA MET A 177 2.19 -5.55 -12.03
C MET A 177 1.33 -6.76 -12.39
N GLY A 178 0.12 -6.50 -12.93
CA GLY A 178 -0.78 -7.59 -13.30
C GLY A 178 -1.96 -7.13 -14.12
N ILE A 179 -2.02 -7.56 -15.38
CA ILE A 179 -3.16 -7.22 -16.22
C ILE A 179 -4.44 -7.88 -15.66
N GLY A 180 -5.49 -7.08 -15.47
CA GLY A 180 -6.75 -7.52 -14.89
C GLY A 180 -6.91 -7.27 -13.38
N ASN A 181 -5.85 -6.91 -12.66
CA ASN A 181 -5.86 -6.77 -11.21
C ASN A 181 -6.75 -5.63 -10.67
N THR A 182 -7.07 -4.62 -11.46
CA THR A 182 -8.07 -3.62 -11.07
C THR A 182 -9.48 -4.23 -10.96
N THR A 183 -9.74 -5.35 -11.69
CA THR A 183 -11.01 -6.08 -11.60
C THR A 183 -11.07 -6.90 -10.31
N THR A 184 -10.02 -7.67 -10.02
CA THR A 184 -9.93 -8.46 -8.79
C THR A 184 -9.86 -7.57 -7.56
N SER A 185 -9.17 -6.41 -7.62
CA SER A 185 -9.16 -5.43 -6.53
C SER A 185 -10.55 -4.86 -6.23
N ALA A 186 -11.32 -4.50 -7.27
CA ALA A 186 -12.67 -4.02 -7.08
C ALA A 186 -13.59 -5.13 -6.51
N ALA A 187 -13.40 -6.39 -6.92
CA ALA A 187 -14.13 -7.53 -6.38
C ALA A 187 -13.79 -7.78 -4.89
N VAL A 188 -12.50 -7.74 -4.53
CA VAL A 188 -12.06 -7.87 -3.13
C VAL A 188 -12.61 -6.73 -2.28
N LEU A 189 -12.52 -5.48 -2.75
CA LEU A 189 -13.05 -4.32 -2.02
C LEU A 189 -14.56 -4.44 -1.82
N ALA A 190 -15.32 -4.82 -2.87
CA ALA A 190 -16.75 -5.03 -2.76
C ALA A 190 -17.10 -6.15 -1.75
N ALA A 191 -16.34 -7.24 -1.76
CA ALA A 191 -16.52 -8.34 -0.80
C ALA A 191 -16.27 -7.90 0.65
N LEU A 192 -15.22 -7.10 0.89
CA LEU A 192 -14.86 -6.66 2.25
C LEU A 192 -15.79 -5.58 2.80
N THR A 193 -16.39 -4.76 1.94
CA THR A 193 -17.18 -3.58 2.35
C THR A 193 -18.69 -3.77 2.18
N GLY A 194 -19.11 -4.70 1.37
CA GLY A 194 -20.52 -4.87 0.97
C GLY A 194 -21.03 -3.78 0.00
N LEU A 195 -20.15 -2.89 -0.48
CA LEU A 195 -20.51 -1.85 -1.44
C LEU A 195 -20.73 -2.43 -2.84
N ALA A 196 -21.59 -1.78 -3.60
CA ALA A 196 -21.91 -2.21 -4.96
C ALA A 196 -20.68 -2.08 -5.90
N PRO A 197 -20.45 -3.06 -6.80
CA PRO A 197 -19.37 -2.95 -7.80
C PRO A 197 -19.40 -1.67 -8.63
N GLU A 198 -20.58 -1.09 -8.83
CA GLU A 198 -20.82 0.16 -9.56
C GLU A 198 -20.08 1.35 -8.96
N GLU A 199 -19.94 1.38 -7.63
CA GLU A 199 -19.29 2.47 -6.88
C GLU A 199 -17.78 2.33 -6.87
N LEU A 200 -17.27 1.10 -7.03
CA LEU A 200 -15.87 0.74 -6.77
C LEU A 200 -15.06 0.52 -8.04
N THR A 201 -15.76 0.21 -9.16
CA THR A 201 -15.08 -0.20 -10.39
C THR A 201 -14.70 0.99 -11.25
N GLY A 202 -13.42 1.10 -11.60
CA GLY A 202 -12.89 2.05 -12.56
C GLY A 202 -12.61 1.44 -13.92
N ARG A 203 -12.18 2.30 -14.88
CA ARG A 203 -11.85 1.89 -16.26
C ARG A 203 -10.45 1.27 -16.40
N GLY A 204 -9.67 1.26 -15.32
CA GLY A 204 -8.28 0.80 -15.37
C GLY A 204 -7.44 1.55 -16.41
N ALA A 205 -6.72 0.81 -17.26
CA ALA A 205 -5.90 1.38 -18.33
C ALA A 205 -6.70 2.08 -19.46
N GLY A 206 -8.02 1.93 -19.49
CA GLY A 206 -8.91 2.57 -20.47
C GLY A 206 -9.80 1.54 -21.18
N LEU A 207 -11.05 1.43 -20.74
CA LEU A 207 -12.05 0.54 -21.33
C LEU A 207 -13.09 1.36 -22.10
N THR A 208 -13.61 0.80 -23.21
CA THR A 208 -14.84 1.27 -23.85
C THR A 208 -16.01 1.16 -22.89
N ASP A 209 -17.11 1.85 -23.16
CA ASP A 209 -18.32 1.80 -22.31
C ASP A 209 -18.89 0.38 -22.20
N ASP A 210 -18.87 -0.39 -23.28
CA ASP A 210 -19.34 -1.78 -23.27
C ASP A 210 -18.45 -2.70 -22.43
N ALA A 211 -17.14 -2.61 -22.62
CA ALA A 211 -16.18 -3.37 -21.80
C ALA A 211 -16.23 -2.96 -20.32
N PHE A 212 -16.48 -1.68 -20.06
CA PHE A 212 -16.65 -1.20 -18.68
C PHE A 212 -17.93 -1.71 -18.01
N ARG A 213 -19.08 -1.76 -18.75
CA ARG A 213 -20.29 -2.41 -18.26
C ARG A 213 -20.04 -3.88 -17.98
N LYS A 214 -19.42 -4.59 -18.93
CA LYS A 214 -19.06 -6.00 -18.78
C LYS A 214 -18.18 -6.25 -17.56
N LYS A 215 -17.19 -5.39 -17.29
CA LYS A 215 -16.32 -5.51 -16.10
C LYS A 215 -17.14 -5.50 -14.81
N LYS A 216 -18.11 -4.62 -14.66
CA LYS A 216 -19.01 -4.57 -13.49
C LYS A 216 -19.85 -5.85 -13.37
N ASP A 217 -20.38 -6.35 -14.49
CA ASP A 217 -21.17 -7.60 -14.52
C ASP A 217 -20.33 -8.82 -14.13
N VAL A 218 -19.08 -8.87 -14.58
CA VAL A 218 -18.10 -9.91 -14.20
C VAL A 218 -17.87 -9.92 -12.69
N ILE A 219 -17.63 -8.76 -12.09
CA ILE A 219 -17.44 -8.63 -10.63
C ILE A 219 -18.71 -9.10 -9.89
N ARG A 220 -19.90 -8.67 -10.32
CA ARG A 220 -21.16 -9.06 -9.70
C ARG A 220 -21.39 -10.57 -9.78
N ARG A 221 -21.10 -11.20 -10.94
CA ARG A 221 -21.16 -12.66 -11.11
C ARG A 221 -20.20 -13.37 -10.16
N ALA A 222 -18.96 -12.90 -10.06
CA ALA A 222 -17.96 -13.47 -9.18
C ALA A 222 -18.42 -13.44 -7.71
N LEU A 223 -18.91 -12.30 -7.23
CA LEU A 223 -19.41 -12.16 -5.86
C LEU A 223 -20.64 -13.04 -5.59
N THR A 224 -21.55 -13.18 -6.56
CA THR A 224 -22.73 -14.05 -6.44
C THR A 224 -22.34 -15.53 -6.43
N LEU A 225 -21.36 -15.92 -7.24
CA LEU A 225 -20.88 -17.30 -7.35
C LEU A 225 -20.18 -17.75 -6.09
N HIS A 226 -19.23 -16.95 -5.61
CA HIS A 226 -18.34 -17.37 -4.52
C HIS A 226 -18.83 -16.99 -3.13
N ARG A 227 -19.65 -15.94 -2.99
CA ARG A 227 -20.19 -15.43 -1.72
C ARG A 227 -19.12 -15.35 -0.63
N PRO A 228 -18.02 -14.65 -0.89
CA PRO A 228 -16.90 -14.61 0.05
C PRO A 228 -17.33 -13.94 1.37
N ASP A 229 -16.88 -14.52 2.50
CA ASP A 229 -17.16 -13.98 3.84
C ASP A 229 -16.27 -12.76 4.09
N PRO A 230 -16.83 -11.55 4.33
CA PRO A 230 -16.04 -10.35 4.61
C PRO A 230 -15.19 -10.44 5.90
N ALA A 231 -15.55 -11.33 6.82
CA ALA A 231 -14.78 -11.58 8.04
C ALA A 231 -13.56 -12.50 7.82
N ASP A 232 -13.41 -13.08 6.63
CA ASP A 232 -12.28 -13.93 6.25
C ASP A 232 -11.49 -13.36 5.06
N PRO A 233 -10.61 -12.37 5.26
CA PRO A 233 -9.87 -11.75 4.16
C PRO A 233 -9.03 -12.73 3.32
N VAL A 234 -8.50 -13.81 3.92
CA VAL A 234 -7.79 -14.85 3.16
C VAL A 234 -8.74 -15.62 2.26
N GLY A 235 -9.96 -15.91 2.72
CA GLY A 235 -11.02 -16.50 1.90
C GLY A 235 -11.47 -15.58 0.78
N VAL A 236 -11.60 -14.27 1.05
CA VAL A 236 -11.91 -13.26 0.02
C VAL A 236 -10.82 -13.24 -1.06
N LEU A 237 -9.54 -13.16 -0.67
CA LEU A 237 -8.40 -13.20 -1.60
C LEU A 237 -8.37 -14.49 -2.42
N SER A 238 -8.66 -15.62 -1.80
CA SER A 238 -8.72 -16.92 -2.47
C SER A 238 -9.85 -16.98 -3.50
N ALA A 239 -11.02 -16.46 -3.17
CA ALA A 239 -12.20 -16.54 -4.01
C ALA A 239 -12.16 -15.57 -5.20
N VAL A 240 -11.86 -14.29 -4.95
CA VAL A 240 -12.03 -13.20 -5.95
C VAL A 240 -10.80 -12.28 -6.07
N GLY A 241 -9.69 -12.63 -5.44
CA GLY A 241 -8.47 -11.81 -5.42
C GLY A 241 -7.48 -12.10 -6.54
N GLY A 242 -6.20 -11.80 -6.26
CA GLY A 242 -5.05 -12.03 -7.10
C GLY A 242 -3.85 -12.50 -6.28
N LEU A 243 -2.90 -13.19 -6.92
CA LEU A 243 -1.64 -13.60 -6.27
C LEU A 243 -0.81 -12.38 -5.86
N ASP A 244 -0.83 -11.32 -6.67
CA ASP A 244 -0.25 -10.02 -6.38
C ASP A 244 -0.89 -9.37 -5.14
N LEU A 245 -2.23 -9.31 -5.08
CA LEU A 245 -2.96 -8.79 -3.92
C LEU A 245 -2.63 -9.55 -2.63
N ALA A 246 -2.57 -10.88 -2.70
CA ALA A 246 -2.25 -11.71 -1.54
C ALA A 246 -0.79 -11.50 -1.09
N ALA A 247 0.16 -11.41 -2.03
CA ALA A 247 1.56 -11.13 -1.71
C ALA A 247 1.74 -9.73 -1.12
N MET A 248 1.11 -8.71 -1.69
CA MET A 248 1.11 -7.35 -1.12
C MET A 248 0.49 -7.31 0.29
N THR A 249 -0.60 -8.05 0.53
CA THR A 249 -1.20 -8.17 1.88
C THR A 249 -0.15 -8.69 2.88
N GLY A 250 0.60 -9.72 2.50
CA GLY A 250 1.70 -10.24 3.29
C GLY A 250 2.81 -9.23 3.51
N ALA A 251 3.14 -8.43 2.51
CA ALA A 251 4.16 -7.39 2.62
C ALA A 251 3.74 -6.30 3.62
N PHE A 252 2.48 -5.85 3.63
CA PHE A 252 2.00 -4.89 4.63
C PHE A 252 2.05 -5.47 6.05
N LEU A 253 1.67 -6.73 6.25
CA LEU A 253 1.82 -7.41 7.55
C LEU A 253 3.28 -7.53 7.97
N GLY A 254 4.17 -7.87 7.03
CA GLY A 254 5.62 -7.95 7.27
C GLY A 254 6.23 -6.61 7.70
N LEU A 255 5.85 -5.51 7.04
CA LEU A 255 6.33 -4.17 7.36
C LEU A 255 5.84 -3.69 8.73
N ALA A 256 4.60 -4.01 9.09
CA ALA A 256 4.09 -3.74 10.43
C ALA A 256 4.86 -4.53 11.51
N ALA A 257 5.14 -5.81 11.27
CA ALA A 257 5.94 -6.62 12.18
C ALA A 257 7.40 -6.14 12.32
N ALA A 258 7.96 -5.60 11.24
CA ALA A 258 9.33 -5.05 11.21
C ALA A 258 9.42 -3.61 11.71
N HIS A 259 8.31 -2.96 12.04
CA HIS A 259 8.24 -1.52 12.39
C HIS A 259 8.86 -0.61 11.32
N VAL A 260 8.68 -0.98 10.05
CA VAL A 260 9.15 -0.21 8.87
C VAL A 260 7.95 0.48 8.23
N PRO A 261 8.01 1.79 7.93
CA PRO A 261 6.93 2.49 7.25
C PRO A 261 6.66 1.88 5.87
N ALA A 262 5.39 1.53 5.65
CA ALA A 262 4.85 0.93 4.45
C ALA A 262 4.10 1.99 3.63
N VAL A 263 4.55 2.27 2.41
CA VAL A 263 3.85 3.20 1.51
C VAL A 263 2.95 2.42 0.56
N ALA A 264 1.64 2.66 0.65
CA ALA A 264 0.66 2.16 -0.30
C ALA A 264 0.52 3.12 -1.49
N ASP A 265 0.50 2.57 -2.70
CA ASP A 265 0.40 3.31 -3.97
C ASP A 265 -1.06 3.70 -4.30
N GLY A 266 -1.63 3.09 -5.33
CA GLY A 266 -2.98 3.33 -5.83
C GLY A 266 -4.01 2.32 -5.32
N LEU A 267 -5.12 2.16 -6.06
CA LEU A 267 -6.25 1.32 -5.68
C LEU A 267 -5.82 -0.09 -5.24
N ILE A 268 -5.02 -0.78 -6.06
CA ILE A 268 -4.69 -2.20 -5.85
C ILE A 268 -3.89 -2.36 -4.56
N SER A 269 -2.87 -1.51 -4.37
CA SER A 269 -2.03 -1.50 -3.17
C SER A 269 -2.83 -1.16 -1.90
N VAL A 270 -3.74 -0.18 -1.98
CA VAL A 270 -4.59 0.23 -0.84
C VAL A 270 -5.61 -0.87 -0.48
N VAL A 271 -6.14 -1.62 -1.46
CA VAL A 271 -7.01 -2.79 -1.19
C VAL A 271 -6.22 -3.91 -0.50
N ALA A 272 -4.98 -4.17 -0.92
CA ALA A 272 -4.12 -5.13 -0.23
C ALA A 272 -3.78 -4.68 1.21
N ALA A 273 -3.56 -3.38 1.42
CA ALA A 273 -3.38 -2.79 2.75
C ALA A 273 -4.65 -2.96 3.61
N LEU A 274 -5.84 -2.78 3.03
CA LEU A 274 -7.11 -3.03 3.72
C LEU A 274 -7.24 -4.51 4.14
N CYS A 275 -6.87 -5.46 3.28
CA CYS A 275 -6.84 -6.88 3.63
C CYS A 275 -5.91 -7.13 4.84
N ALA A 276 -4.72 -6.50 4.85
CA ALA A 276 -3.78 -6.63 5.96
C ALA A 276 -4.35 -6.07 7.28
N VAL A 277 -5.01 -4.91 7.22
CA VAL A 277 -5.64 -4.29 8.41
C VAL A 277 -6.85 -5.09 8.90
N ARG A 278 -7.63 -5.70 8.00
CA ARG A 278 -8.73 -6.61 8.38
C ARG A 278 -8.22 -7.89 9.04
N LEU A 279 -7.02 -8.35 8.67
CA LEU A 279 -6.34 -9.47 9.34
C LEU A 279 -5.70 -9.06 10.67
N CYS A 280 -5.09 -7.88 10.71
CA CYS A 280 -4.36 -7.35 11.86
C CYS A 280 -4.57 -5.82 11.96
N PRO A 281 -5.49 -5.33 12.79
CA PRO A 281 -5.76 -3.89 12.93
C PRO A 281 -4.50 -3.06 13.26
N ALA A 282 -3.57 -3.61 14.04
CA ALA A 282 -2.31 -2.93 14.37
C ALA A 282 -1.41 -2.64 13.16
N ALA A 283 -1.58 -3.36 12.04
CA ALA A 283 -0.82 -3.11 10.81
C ALA A 283 -1.11 -1.72 10.22
N ARG A 284 -2.26 -1.11 10.53
CA ARG A 284 -2.63 0.23 10.08
C ARG A 284 -1.59 1.29 10.45
N ASP A 285 -0.97 1.17 11.59
CA ASP A 285 -0.03 2.18 12.11
C ASP A 285 1.24 2.29 11.27
N ALA A 286 1.60 1.23 10.56
CA ALA A 286 2.74 1.23 9.65
C ALA A 286 2.42 1.79 8.25
N ILE A 287 1.13 1.97 7.88
CA ILE A 287 0.71 2.27 6.51
C ILE A 287 0.59 3.78 6.29
N PHE A 288 1.19 4.25 5.19
CA PHE A 288 1.10 5.61 4.69
C PHE A 288 0.59 5.57 3.24
N LEU A 289 -0.39 6.41 2.90
CA LEU A 289 -0.94 6.46 1.54
C LEU A 289 -0.19 7.50 0.72
N SER A 290 0.28 7.13 -0.48
CA SER A 290 1.10 8.01 -1.32
C SER A 290 0.30 9.15 -1.94
N HIS A 291 -0.68 8.82 -2.78
CA HIS A 291 -1.45 9.79 -3.56
C HIS A 291 -2.92 9.39 -3.65
N ALA A 292 -3.79 10.39 -3.84
CA ALA A 292 -5.19 10.17 -4.18
C ALA A 292 -5.29 9.65 -5.62
N SER A 293 -5.49 8.34 -5.77
CA SER A 293 -5.70 7.74 -7.08
C SER A 293 -7.07 8.14 -7.67
N LYS A 294 -7.13 8.31 -8.99
CA LYS A 294 -8.39 8.58 -9.70
C LYS A 294 -9.31 7.36 -9.84
N GLU A 295 -8.88 6.17 -9.45
CA GLU A 295 -9.75 4.99 -9.45
C GLU A 295 -10.85 5.13 -8.39
N PRO A 296 -12.15 4.92 -8.73
CA PRO A 296 -13.27 5.20 -7.82
C PRO A 296 -13.18 4.47 -6.47
N GLY A 297 -12.78 3.20 -6.48
CA GLY A 297 -12.66 2.39 -5.26
C GLY A 297 -11.56 2.84 -4.32
N TYR A 298 -10.57 3.63 -4.79
CA TYR A 298 -9.47 4.10 -3.94
C TYR A 298 -9.98 4.90 -2.73
N ARG A 299 -10.87 5.87 -2.97
CA ARG A 299 -11.40 6.72 -1.88
C ARG A 299 -12.09 5.89 -0.82
N ARG A 300 -12.91 4.90 -1.24
CA ARG A 300 -13.59 4.02 -0.28
C ARG A 300 -12.62 3.16 0.52
N ALA A 301 -11.60 2.60 -0.13
CA ALA A 301 -10.57 1.83 0.58
C ALA A 301 -9.76 2.70 1.56
N ALA A 302 -9.44 3.94 1.21
CA ALA A 302 -8.75 4.90 2.10
C ALA A 302 -9.63 5.31 3.29
N GLU A 303 -10.94 5.55 3.06
CA GLU A 303 -11.94 5.81 4.12
C GLU A 303 -12.05 4.61 5.09
N GLU A 304 -12.11 3.37 4.59
CA GLU A 304 -12.12 2.14 5.41
C GLU A 304 -10.84 1.98 6.26
N LEU A 305 -9.70 2.42 5.74
CA LEU A 305 -8.45 2.46 6.49
C LEU A 305 -8.40 3.61 7.49
N GLY A 306 -9.22 4.65 7.32
CA GLY A 306 -9.15 5.90 8.08
C GLY A 306 -7.80 6.61 7.87
N LEU A 307 -7.26 6.59 6.63
CA LEU A 307 -5.99 7.20 6.26
C LEU A 307 -6.19 8.17 5.09
N ALA A 308 -5.44 9.28 5.11
CA ALA A 308 -5.40 10.26 4.04
C ALA A 308 -4.12 10.14 3.20
N PRO A 309 -4.20 10.31 1.87
CA PRO A 309 -3.02 10.34 1.01
C PRO A 309 -2.26 11.66 1.14
N PHE A 310 -0.94 11.61 0.92
CA PHE A 310 -0.09 12.81 0.96
C PHE A 310 -0.28 13.73 -0.24
N LEU A 311 -0.52 13.15 -1.44
CA LEU A 311 -0.43 13.87 -2.70
C LEU A 311 -1.73 13.79 -3.50
N GLN A 312 -2.04 14.89 -4.21
CA GLN A 312 -3.18 14.98 -5.13
C GLN A 312 -2.67 15.35 -6.54
N LEU A 313 -2.10 14.37 -7.25
CA LEU A 313 -1.47 14.57 -8.56
C LEU A 313 -2.32 14.04 -9.73
N GLY A 314 -3.51 13.51 -9.44
CA GLY A 314 -4.39 12.94 -10.46
C GLY A 314 -3.84 11.64 -11.09
N MET A 315 -2.93 10.96 -10.43
CA MET A 315 -2.29 9.73 -10.90
C MET A 315 -3.26 8.54 -10.90
N ARG A 316 -3.03 7.59 -11.84
CA ARG A 316 -3.76 6.32 -11.96
C ARG A 316 -2.94 5.24 -12.68
N LEU A 317 -1.60 5.32 -12.62
CA LEU A 317 -0.72 4.39 -13.32
C LEU A 317 -0.69 3.01 -12.65
N GLY A 318 -0.56 2.95 -11.32
CA GLY A 318 -0.17 1.73 -10.59
C GLY A 318 1.35 1.58 -10.50
N GLU A 319 1.85 0.37 -10.55
CA GLU A 319 3.26 -0.02 -10.50
C GLU A 319 3.97 0.30 -9.17
N GLY A 320 3.34 0.97 -8.23
CA GLY A 320 3.98 1.58 -7.08
C GLY A 320 4.47 3.01 -7.35
N SER A 321 3.93 3.68 -8.39
CA SER A 321 4.47 4.95 -8.91
C SER A 321 4.37 6.13 -7.92
N GLY A 322 3.45 6.09 -6.99
CA GLY A 322 3.36 7.09 -5.91
C GLY A 322 4.39 6.91 -4.79
N CYS A 323 4.97 5.71 -4.66
CA CYS A 323 5.86 5.41 -3.53
C CYS A 323 7.13 6.26 -3.51
N PRO A 324 7.90 6.42 -4.62
CA PRO A 324 9.09 7.25 -4.63
C PRO A 324 8.81 8.71 -4.25
N LEU A 325 7.64 9.25 -4.66
CA LEU A 325 7.23 10.61 -4.29
C LEU A 325 6.87 10.69 -2.80
N ALA A 326 6.16 9.71 -2.26
CA ALA A 326 5.79 9.67 -0.84
C ALA A 326 7.02 9.48 0.07
N PHE A 327 8.06 8.78 -0.37
CA PHE A 327 9.31 8.70 0.36
C PHE A 327 9.92 10.08 0.60
N GLN A 328 9.79 11.02 -0.34
CA GLN A 328 10.28 12.39 -0.14
C GLN A 328 9.47 13.12 0.93
N VAL A 329 8.16 12.85 1.05
CA VAL A 329 7.33 13.39 2.14
C VAL A 329 7.78 12.84 3.51
N LEU A 330 8.06 11.52 3.60
CA LEU A 330 8.59 10.91 4.81
C LEU A 330 9.96 11.50 5.19
N LYS A 331 10.86 11.68 4.21
CA LYS A 331 12.18 12.33 4.41
C LYS A 331 12.03 13.77 4.89
N ALA A 332 11.10 14.54 4.32
CA ALA A 332 10.83 15.93 4.72
C ALA A 332 10.31 16.00 6.17
N ALA A 333 9.39 15.12 6.57
CA ALA A 333 8.90 15.04 7.95
C ALA A 333 10.05 14.74 8.95
N CYS A 334 10.94 13.82 8.59
CA CYS A 334 12.15 13.54 9.39
C CYS A 334 13.10 14.76 9.46
N ALA A 335 13.29 15.47 8.35
CA ALA A 335 14.18 16.61 8.28
C ALA A 335 13.72 17.74 9.20
N VAL A 336 12.43 18.04 9.24
CA VAL A 336 11.83 19.01 10.15
C VAL A 336 12.05 18.61 11.61
N MET A 337 11.68 17.37 11.96
CA MET A 337 11.81 16.87 13.33
C MET A 337 13.25 16.88 13.85
N ASN A 338 14.23 16.66 12.95
CA ASN A 338 15.64 16.56 13.30
C ASN A 338 16.36 17.89 13.29
N GLY A 339 16.11 18.74 12.27
CA GLY A 339 16.93 19.88 11.92
C GLY A 339 16.35 21.24 12.31
N MET A 340 15.03 21.31 12.57
CA MET A 340 14.42 22.56 13.00
C MET A 340 14.77 22.88 14.46
N ALA A 341 15.18 24.10 14.72
CA ALA A 341 15.49 24.58 16.06
C ALA A 341 14.20 24.68 16.91
N THR A 342 14.32 24.52 18.21
CA THR A 342 13.28 24.90 19.17
C THR A 342 13.26 26.42 19.35
N PHE A 343 12.18 26.95 19.94
CA PHE A 343 12.12 28.37 20.32
C PHE A 343 13.31 28.78 21.20
N ALA A 344 13.67 27.95 22.17
CA ALA A 344 14.82 28.19 23.04
C ALA A 344 16.15 28.17 22.28
N GLU A 345 16.37 27.17 21.39
CA GLU A 345 17.61 27.10 20.58
C GLU A 345 17.74 28.25 19.60
N ALA A 346 16.60 28.75 19.08
CA ALA A 346 16.56 29.91 18.16
C ALA A 346 16.57 31.27 18.88
N ALA A 347 16.55 31.29 20.19
CA ALA A 347 16.43 32.52 21.01
C ALA A 347 15.17 33.36 20.63
N ILE A 348 14.10 32.70 20.28
CA ILE A 348 12.80 33.31 19.95
C ILE A 348 11.89 33.20 21.18
N ASN A 349 11.37 34.35 21.64
CA ASN A 349 10.33 34.36 22.69
C ASN A 349 9.03 33.79 22.11
N ASP A 350 8.42 32.82 22.81
CA ASP A 350 7.22 32.12 22.39
C ASP A 350 5.96 32.49 23.23
N ASP A 351 6.04 33.53 24.09
CA ASP A 351 4.93 33.99 24.93
C ASP A 351 3.69 34.35 24.11
N TYR A 352 3.85 34.83 22.87
CA TYR A 352 2.76 35.12 21.95
C TYR A 352 1.94 33.89 21.55
N LEU A 353 2.47 32.68 21.78
CA LEU A 353 1.78 31.42 21.48
C LEU A 353 0.93 30.93 22.65
N GLU A 354 1.03 31.49 23.86
CA GLU A 354 0.29 31.01 25.04
C GLU A 354 -1.23 30.97 24.77
N SER A 355 -1.76 32.00 24.12
CA SER A 355 -3.17 32.11 23.80
C SER A 355 -3.68 31.09 22.80
N ILE A 356 -2.81 30.53 21.95
CA ILE A 356 -3.14 29.56 20.89
C ILE A 356 -2.71 28.12 21.20
N ARG A 357 -1.98 27.91 22.31
CA ARG A 357 -1.59 26.56 22.79
C ARG A 357 -2.71 25.84 23.56
N THR A 358 -3.77 26.53 23.94
CA THR A 358 -4.93 25.91 24.58
C THR A 358 -5.74 25.10 23.56
N PRO A 359 -6.23 23.89 23.91
CA PRO A 359 -6.92 23.00 22.96
C PRO A 359 -8.08 23.61 22.19
N ASP A 360 -8.72 24.65 22.75
CA ASP A 360 -9.92 25.28 22.19
C ASP A 360 -9.64 26.62 21.48
N ALA A 361 -8.43 27.16 21.55
CA ALA A 361 -8.12 28.50 21.04
C ALA A 361 -7.69 28.51 19.57
N PHE A 362 -7.19 27.40 19.06
CA PHE A 362 -6.74 27.28 17.67
C PHE A 362 -7.05 25.88 17.14
N ARG A 363 -7.91 25.83 16.14
CA ARG A 363 -8.16 24.60 15.37
C ARG A 363 -7.57 24.78 13.97
N VAL A 364 -6.68 23.87 13.59
CA VAL A 364 -6.29 23.76 12.18
C VAL A 364 -7.45 23.06 11.48
N ASP A 365 -8.13 23.77 10.58
CA ASP A 365 -9.12 23.16 9.71
C ASP A 365 -8.40 22.14 8.83
N THR A 366 -8.61 20.86 9.11
CA THR A 366 -8.22 19.78 8.19
C THR A 366 -9.22 19.78 7.04
N PRO A 367 -8.75 19.88 5.78
CA PRO A 367 -9.63 19.90 4.61
C PRO A 367 -10.42 18.62 4.41
#